data_3f3b0fd660f0d2c4311ae0c1e4f1894f
#
_entry.id   3f3b0fd660f0d2c4311ae0c1e4f1894f
#
_cell.length_a   1.000
_cell.length_b   1.000
_cell.length_c   1.000
_cell.angle_alpha   90.00
_cell.angle_beta   90.00
_cell.angle_gamma   90.00
#
_symmetry.space_group_name_H-M   'P 1'
#
loop_
_entity.id
_entity.type
_entity.pdbx_description
1 polymer ?
#
loop_
_entity_poly.entity_id
_entity_poly.type
_entity_poly.pdbx_seq_one_letter_code
_entity_poly.pdbx_strand_id
1 'polypeptide(L)'
;MKSITGALRAAIGQRAKERPAIEPLPKSRRIDGKVCLVTGANSGLGKAVAIDLAERGGRVLMACRSGHPEAGEDVRRRSGSDAVQMLKVDLADLASVHRLCDELRTTTPRIDIAVLNAGLMPRQASQSKQGFELMFAVHFLANRVLVGRLLEDGLLRPADAGSEAPRIVLVSSETHRGAEPIDFDHLGAFVNYSFKDGLKHYGQSKLTQCTFAQELSRQLNPAGETRVAVHALCPGPINSNIAREAPLLLKPVLAPIMKAFFLSPAKAALPVTYLCCSDAAGERTGLYLHMMREKAPAPEASDPQNGAKLWSASEALLRPHAPGTS
;
A
#
# COMPACT_ATOMS: atom_id res chain seq x y z
N MET A 1 12.65 7.45 -27.26
CA MET A 1 11.92 8.58 -26.65
C MET A 1 10.46 8.52 -27.12
N LYS A 2 9.58 7.88 -26.36
CA LYS A 2 8.14 7.99 -26.61
C LYS A 2 7.72 9.38 -26.13
N SER A 3 7.28 10.21 -27.06
CA SER A 3 6.92 11.62 -26.89
C SER A 3 5.89 11.80 -25.75
N ILE A 4 6.04 12.86 -24.95
CA ILE A 4 5.06 13.31 -23.94
C ILE A 4 3.65 13.44 -24.59
N THR A 5 3.59 13.78 -25.88
CA THR A 5 2.35 13.81 -26.68
C THR A 5 1.72 12.41 -26.87
N GLY A 6 2.50 11.33 -26.91
CA GLY A 6 2.00 9.96 -26.97
C GLY A 6 1.36 9.52 -25.66
N ALA A 7 1.96 9.88 -24.53
CA ALA A 7 1.41 9.61 -23.21
C ALA A 7 0.11 10.42 -22.96
N LEU A 8 0.07 11.67 -23.43
CA LEU A 8 -1.13 12.53 -23.33
C LEU A 8 -2.28 12.00 -24.21
N ARG A 9 -1.99 11.55 -25.44
CA ARG A 9 -2.99 10.92 -26.32
C ARG A 9 -3.50 9.59 -25.80
N ALA A 10 -2.61 8.76 -25.21
CA ALA A 10 -3.03 7.52 -24.53
C ALA A 10 -3.93 7.81 -23.32
N ALA A 11 -3.61 8.85 -22.54
CA ALA A 11 -4.44 9.29 -21.39
C ALA A 11 -5.82 9.83 -21.84
N ILE A 12 -5.87 10.53 -22.99
CA ILE A 12 -7.13 11.05 -23.54
C ILE A 12 -7.97 9.94 -24.20
N GLY A 13 -7.34 8.98 -24.90
CA GLY A 13 -8.02 7.84 -25.54
C GLY A 13 -8.56 6.81 -24.55
N GLN A 14 -7.99 6.70 -23.35
CA GLN A 14 -8.48 5.82 -22.29
C GLN A 14 -9.77 6.34 -21.61
N ARG A 15 -10.07 7.64 -21.69
CA ARG A 15 -11.29 8.24 -21.09
C ARG A 15 -12.60 7.65 -21.65
N ALA A 16 -12.61 7.15 -22.87
CA ALA A 16 -13.82 6.66 -23.54
C ALA A 16 -14.29 5.25 -23.11
N LYS A 17 -13.50 4.50 -22.31
CA LYS A 17 -13.84 3.17 -21.78
C LYS A 17 -13.77 3.08 -20.25
N GLU A 18 -13.69 4.20 -19.55
CA GLU A 18 -13.57 4.20 -18.12
C GLU A 18 -14.92 3.90 -17.47
N ARG A 19 -14.93 2.95 -16.51
CA ARG A 19 -16.09 2.73 -15.62
C ARG A 19 -16.47 4.03 -14.93
N PRO A 20 -17.76 4.24 -14.58
CA PRO A 20 -18.19 5.45 -13.88
C PRO A 20 -17.37 5.65 -12.61
N ALA A 21 -17.21 6.90 -12.20
CA ALA A 21 -16.55 7.21 -10.95
C ALA A 21 -17.35 6.63 -9.78
N ILE A 22 -16.64 6.02 -8.83
CA ILE A 22 -17.21 5.57 -7.57
C ILE A 22 -17.43 6.81 -6.70
N GLU A 23 -18.58 6.91 -6.08
CA GLU A 23 -18.85 7.99 -5.14
C GLU A 23 -18.11 7.79 -3.83
N PRO A 24 -17.56 8.85 -3.24
CA PRO A 24 -16.96 8.77 -1.90
C PRO A 24 -17.99 8.30 -0.87
N LEU A 25 -17.54 7.49 0.08
CA LEU A 25 -18.40 7.07 1.19
C LEU A 25 -18.86 8.26 2.03
N PRO A 26 -20.13 8.30 2.45
CA PRO A 26 -20.59 9.32 3.36
C PRO A 26 -19.86 9.23 4.71
N LYS A 27 -19.70 10.36 5.40
CA LYS A 27 -19.06 10.38 6.72
C LYS A 27 -19.80 9.58 7.78
N SER A 28 -21.11 9.36 7.58
CA SER A 28 -21.95 8.51 8.42
C SER A 28 -21.64 7.02 8.33
N ARG A 29 -20.89 6.56 7.30
CA ARG A 29 -20.45 5.16 7.24
C ARG A 29 -19.44 4.88 8.36
N ARG A 30 -19.86 4.11 9.35
CA ARG A 30 -19.08 3.78 10.54
C ARG A 30 -18.39 2.44 10.40
N ILE A 31 -17.30 2.28 11.14
CA ILE A 31 -16.54 1.03 11.32
C ILE A 31 -16.23 0.80 12.81
N ASP A 32 -17.20 1.10 13.68
CA ASP A 32 -17.02 0.97 15.12
C ASP A 32 -16.59 -0.45 15.51
N GLY A 33 -15.64 -0.55 16.43
CA GLY A 33 -15.08 -1.81 16.89
C GLY A 33 -14.11 -2.52 15.93
N LYS A 34 -13.88 -2.01 14.71
CA LYS A 34 -12.87 -2.53 13.81
C LYS A 34 -11.48 -2.07 14.20
N VAL A 35 -10.50 -2.96 14.08
CA VAL A 35 -9.08 -2.65 14.31
C VAL A 35 -8.38 -2.47 12.95
N CYS A 36 -7.80 -1.29 12.76
CA CYS A 36 -7.18 -0.86 11.50
C CYS A 36 -5.67 -0.69 11.68
N LEU A 37 -4.86 -1.45 10.97
CA LEU A 37 -3.41 -1.28 10.89
C LEU A 37 -3.07 -0.44 9.65
N VAL A 38 -2.32 0.65 9.82
CA VAL A 38 -1.92 1.53 8.69
C VAL A 38 -0.41 1.72 8.73
N THR A 39 0.30 1.22 7.71
CA THR A 39 1.76 1.44 7.60
C THR A 39 2.07 2.81 7.00
N GLY A 40 3.12 3.49 7.51
CA GLY A 40 3.52 4.81 7.05
C GLY A 40 2.49 5.91 7.34
N ALA A 41 1.76 5.79 8.45
CA ALA A 41 0.67 6.69 8.84
C ALA A 41 1.14 8.00 9.50
N ASN A 42 2.44 8.24 9.64
CA ASN A 42 2.97 9.45 10.28
C ASN A 42 2.87 10.71 9.41
N SER A 43 2.62 10.59 8.12
CA SER A 43 2.53 11.73 7.21
C SER A 43 1.71 11.43 5.94
N GLY A 44 1.43 12.47 5.16
CA GLY A 44 0.85 12.36 3.81
C GLY A 44 -0.45 11.56 3.76
N LEU A 45 -0.52 10.64 2.80
CA LEU A 45 -1.70 9.80 2.57
C LEU A 45 -2.03 8.91 3.78
N GLY A 46 -1.03 8.20 4.30
CA GLY A 46 -1.24 7.29 5.43
C GLY A 46 -1.81 8.00 6.66
N LYS A 47 -1.35 9.23 6.97
CA LYS A 47 -1.93 10.04 8.04
C LYS A 47 -3.38 10.44 7.74
N ALA A 48 -3.69 10.83 6.49
CA ALA A 48 -5.06 11.19 6.12
C ALA A 48 -6.02 9.98 6.21
N VAL A 49 -5.55 8.79 5.82
CA VAL A 49 -6.29 7.54 5.99
C VAL A 49 -6.50 7.23 7.47
N ALA A 50 -5.46 7.34 8.29
CA ALA A 50 -5.56 7.10 9.73
C ALA A 50 -6.59 8.02 10.41
N ILE A 51 -6.62 9.31 10.03
CA ILE A 51 -7.61 10.28 10.51
C ILE A 51 -9.03 9.84 10.11
N ASP A 52 -9.25 9.52 8.82
CA ASP A 52 -10.60 9.19 8.33
C ASP A 52 -11.11 7.87 8.93
N LEU A 53 -10.27 6.86 9.10
CA LEU A 53 -10.64 5.60 9.78
C LEU A 53 -10.96 5.84 11.26
N ALA A 54 -10.20 6.68 11.95
CA ALA A 54 -10.45 7.04 13.36
C ALA A 54 -11.73 7.87 13.51
N GLU A 55 -11.99 8.84 12.61
CA GLU A 55 -13.26 9.60 12.55
C GLU A 55 -14.47 8.66 12.39
N ARG A 56 -14.31 7.56 11.67
CA ARG A 56 -15.35 6.53 11.46
C ARG A 56 -15.50 5.56 12.65
N GLY A 57 -14.72 5.71 13.72
CA GLY A 57 -14.81 4.90 14.94
C GLY A 57 -13.91 3.67 14.96
N GLY A 58 -13.02 3.50 13.99
CA GLY A 58 -12.02 2.45 14.00
C GLY A 58 -10.94 2.68 15.07
N ARG A 59 -10.46 1.62 15.70
CA ARG A 59 -9.21 1.63 16.46
C ARG A 59 -8.05 1.60 15.49
N VAL A 60 -7.22 2.65 15.44
CA VAL A 60 -6.16 2.81 14.44
C VAL A 60 -4.79 2.54 15.05
N LEU A 61 -4.09 1.56 14.51
CA LEU A 61 -2.70 1.21 14.81
C LEU A 61 -1.81 1.79 13.69
N MET A 62 -1.04 2.82 14.02
CA MET A 62 -0.18 3.55 13.10
C MET A 62 1.23 2.95 13.14
N ALA A 63 1.56 2.05 12.20
CA ALA A 63 2.89 1.43 12.11
C ALA A 63 3.86 2.34 11.33
N CYS A 64 4.80 2.99 12.04
CA CYS A 64 5.65 4.05 11.50
C CYS A 64 7.10 3.93 11.97
N ARG A 65 8.03 4.39 11.12
CA ARG A 65 9.46 4.46 11.48
C ARG A 65 9.78 5.64 12.38
N SER A 66 9.08 6.75 12.20
CA SER A 66 9.35 8.05 12.86
C SER A 66 8.05 8.81 13.13
N GLY A 67 8.16 9.98 13.78
CA GLY A 67 7.01 10.85 14.09
C GLY A 67 6.29 10.46 15.38
N HIS A 68 6.97 9.75 16.28
CA HIS A 68 6.48 9.38 17.60
C HIS A 68 6.83 10.46 18.63
N PRO A 69 5.89 10.86 19.50
CA PRO A 69 4.45 10.55 19.51
C PRO A 69 3.58 11.51 18.67
N GLU A 70 4.15 12.57 18.10
CA GLU A 70 3.48 13.77 17.59
C GLU A 70 2.49 13.47 16.46
N ALA A 71 2.81 12.48 15.61
CA ALA A 71 1.91 12.10 14.53
C ALA A 71 0.63 11.42 15.04
N GLY A 72 0.73 10.64 16.11
CA GLY A 72 -0.42 10.02 16.77
C GLY A 72 -1.30 11.05 17.47
N GLU A 73 -0.69 12.00 18.16
CA GLU A 73 -1.39 13.12 18.81
C GLU A 73 -2.14 13.99 17.79
N ASP A 74 -1.51 14.26 16.64
CA ASP A 74 -2.15 15.01 15.56
C ASP A 74 -3.36 14.24 15.00
N VAL A 75 -3.25 12.92 14.83
CA VAL A 75 -4.38 12.08 14.37
C VAL A 75 -5.51 12.08 15.40
N ARG A 76 -5.23 11.88 16.70
CA ARG A 76 -6.25 11.95 17.77
C ARG A 76 -6.98 13.30 17.77
N ARG A 77 -6.23 14.39 17.79
CA ARG A 77 -6.79 15.74 17.79
C ARG A 77 -7.69 15.99 16.58
N ARG A 78 -7.27 15.58 15.38
CA ARG A 78 -7.99 15.83 14.13
C ARG A 78 -9.18 14.93 13.92
N SER A 79 -9.12 13.69 14.37
CA SER A 79 -10.21 12.73 14.27
C SER A 79 -11.21 12.84 15.43
N GLY A 80 -10.82 13.48 16.54
CA GLY A 80 -11.61 13.47 17.77
C GLY A 80 -11.68 12.10 18.45
N SER A 81 -10.77 11.19 18.13
CA SER A 81 -10.76 9.81 18.66
C SER A 81 -9.47 9.51 19.41
N ASP A 82 -9.59 9.02 20.64
CA ASP A 82 -8.46 8.55 21.44
C ASP A 82 -8.02 7.12 21.08
N ALA A 83 -8.79 6.39 20.25
CA ALA A 83 -8.51 5.03 19.83
C ALA A 83 -7.42 4.95 18.76
N VAL A 84 -6.30 5.67 18.95
CA VAL A 84 -5.16 5.75 18.04
C VAL A 84 -3.88 5.41 18.80
N GLN A 85 -3.14 4.43 18.29
CA GLN A 85 -1.87 3.98 18.87
C GLN A 85 -0.77 4.02 17.81
N MET A 86 0.42 4.49 18.16
CA MET A 86 1.59 4.39 17.31
C MET A 86 2.43 3.17 17.66
N LEU A 87 2.83 2.42 16.62
CA LEU A 87 3.72 1.27 16.71
C LEU A 87 4.98 1.54 15.89
N LYS A 88 6.15 1.16 16.41
CA LYS A 88 7.41 1.41 15.75
C LYS A 88 7.77 0.29 14.78
N VAL A 89 8.03 0.63 13.51
CA VAL A 89 8.53 -0.31 12.51
C VAL A 89 9.40 0.38 11.48
N ASP A 90 10.50 -0.25 11.10
CA ASP A 90 11.25 0.06 9.89
C ASP A 90 11.04 -1.06 8.86
N LEU A 91 10.31 -0.78 7.79
CA LEU A 91 10.05 -1.75 6.73
C LEU A 91 11.28 -2.06 5.85
N ALA A 92 12.38 -1.31 6.02
CA ALA A 92 13.66 -1.63 5.44
C ALA A 92 14.48 -2.66 6.27
N ASP A 93 13.89 -3.16 7.37
CA ASP A 93 14.49 -4.14 8.27
C ASP A 93 13.46 -5.24 8.60
N LEU A 94 13.60 -6.42 8.01
CA LEU A 94 12.69 -7.54 8.23
C LEU A 94 12.61 -7.96 9.71
N ALA A 95 13.71 -7.86 10.45
CA ALA A 95 13.69 -8.11 11.89
C ALA A 95 12.81 -7.09 12.63
N SER A 96 12.74 -5.84 12.17
CA SER A 96 11.82 -4.84 12.71
C SER A 96 10.36 -5.17 12.38
N VAL A 97 10.10 -5.75 11.21
CA VAL A 97 8.75 -6.22 10.84
C VAL A 97 8.31 -7.38 11.73
N HIS A 98 9.19 -8.34 11.99
CA HIS A 98 8.89 -9.45 12.91
C HIS A 98 8.61 -8.94 14.33
N ARG A 99 9.41 -8.01 14.86
CA ARG A 99 9.14 -7.40 16.17
C ARG A 99 7.78 -6.70 16.24
N LEU A 100 7.39 -6.00 15.17
CA LEU A 100 6.04 -5.42 15.10
C LEU A 100 4.96 -6.51 15.18
N CYS A 101 5.12 -7.63 14.46
CA CYS A 101 4.16 -8.72 14.50
C CYS A 101 4.08 -9.36 15.89
N ASP A 102 5.22 -9.54 16.58
CA ASP A 102 5.25 -10.06 17.96
C ASP A 102 4.54 -9.10 18.94
N GLU A 103 4.73 -7.78 18.79
CA GLU A 103 4.01 -6.77 19.57
C GLU A 103 2.50 -6.83 19.30
N LEU A 104 2.10 -6.89 18.02
CA LEU A 104 0.68 -7.00 17.63
C LEU A 104 0.03 -8.25 18.21
N ARG A 105 0.71 -9.40 18.18
CA ARG A 105 0.20 -10.68 18.73
C ARG A 105 -0.11 -10.59 20.21
N THR A 106 0.65 -9.82 20.97
CA THR A 106 0.46 -9.68 22.43
C THR A 106 -0.50 -8.57 22.82
N THR A 107 -0.68 -7.55 21.97
CA THR A 107 -1.43 -6.32 22.34
C THR A 107 -2.75 -6.17 21.59
N THR A 108 -3.00 -6.98 20.58
CA THR A 108 -4.14 -6.80 19.68
C THR A 108 -4.85 -8.13 19.44
N PRO A 109 -6.17 -8.20 19.65
CA PRO A 109 -6.92 -9.47 19.49
C PRO A 109 -7.15 -9.86 18.03
N ARG A 110 -7.18 -8.86 17.12
CA ARG A 110 -7.44 -9.05 15.69
C ARG A 110 -7.06 -7.82 14.90
N ILE A 111 -6.92 -7.98 13.58
CA ILE A 111 -6.83 -6.91 12.57
C ILE A 111 -7.97 -7.12 11.58
N ASP A 112 -8.88 -6.17 11.50
CA ASP A 112 -10.01 -6.21 10.55
C ASP A 112 -9.64 -5.54 9.21
N ILE A 113 -8.77 -4.53 9.26
CA ILE A 113 -8.36 -3.74 8.10
C ILE A 113 -6.84 -3.51 8.17
N ALA A 114 -6.11 -3.96 7.15
CA ALA A 114 -4.68 -3.70 7.00
C ALA A 114 -4.43 -2.81 5.76
N VAL A 115 -3.95 -1.58 5.97
CA VAL A 115 -3.60 -0.65 4.91
C VAL A 115 -2.07 -0.61 4.76
N LEU A 116 -1.57 -1.25 3.71
CA LEU A 116 -0.16 -1.32 3.36
C LEU A 116 0.19 -0.10 2.49
N ASN A 117 0.32 1.05 3.16
CA ASN A 117 0.46 2.34 2.52
C ASN A 117 1.92 2.81 2.42
N ALA A 118 2.79 2.36 3.33
CA ALA A 118 4.16 2.85 3.36
C ALA A 118 4.86 2.68 2.00
N GLY A 119 5.53 3.74 1.57
CA GLY A 119 6.28 3.76 0.33
C GLY A 119 7.29 4.90 0.30
N LEU A 120 8.33 4.71 -0.50
CA LEU A 120 9.40 5.68 -0.68
C LEU A 120 9.96 5.58 -2.11
N MET A 121 10.66 6.63 -2.51
CA MET A 121 11.50 6.65 -3.71
C MET A 121 12.78 7.41 -3.34
N PRO A 122 13.89 6.69 -3.05
CA PRO A 122 15.14 7.32 -2.63
C PRO A 122 15.78 8.09 -3.80
N ARG A 123 16.57 9.11 -3.48
CA ARG A 123 17.33 9.89 -4.48
C ARG A 123 18.43 9.09 -5.15
N GLN A 124 18.97 8.11 -4.43
CA GLN A 124 20.03 7.22 -4.88
C GLN A 124 19.64 5.79 -4.53
N ALA A 125 20.10 4.84 -5.32
CA ALA A 125 19.95 3.44 -5.02
C ALA A 125 20.44 3.15 -3.60
N SER A 126 19.65 2.40 -2.85
CA SER A 126 19.93 2.04 -1.46
C SER A 126 19.49 0.62 -1.19
N GLN A 127 20.08 0.01 -0.18
CA GLN A 127 19.74 -1.33 0.26
C GLN A 127 18.96 -1.32 1.57
N SER A 128 18.15 -2.34 1.75
CA SER A 128 17.57 -2.72 3.03
C SER A 128 18.66 -3.30 3.94
N LYS A 129 18.34 -3.56 5.21
CA LYS A 129 19.26 -4.22 6.14
C LYS A 129 19.70 -5.62 5.70
N GLN A 130 18.83 -6.30 4.94
CA GLN A 130 19.12 -7.63 4.41
C GLN A 130 19.75 -7.62 3.00
N GLY A 131 20.15 -6.43 2.50
CA GLY A 131 20.85 -6.29 1.22
C GLY A 131 19.95 -6.23 -0.03
N PHE A 132 18.62 -6.27 0.12
CA PHE A 132 17.70 -6.13 -0.99
C PHE A 132 17.60 -4.67 -1.48
N GLU A 133 17.23 -4.49 -2.76
CA GLU A 133 16.88 -3.16 -3.26
C GLU A 133 15.79 -2.54 -2.37
N LEU A 134 15.99 -1.28 -1.97
CA LEU A 134 15.22 -0.66 -0.88
C LEU A 134 13.72 -0.55 -1.18
N MET A 135 13.33 -0.17 -2.42
CA MET A 135 11.92 -0.05 -2.79
C MET A 135 11.26 -1.43 -2.87
N PHE A 136 11.95 -2.43 -3.40
CA PHE A 136 11.49 -3.82 -3.39
C PHE A 136 11.27 -4.32 -1.95
N ALA A 137 12.22 -4.07 -1.06
CA ALA A 137 12.11 -4.48 0.33
C ALA A 137 10.91 -3.83 1.04
N VAL A 138 10.75 -2.51 0.91
CA VAL A 138 9.70 -1.75 1.62
C VAL A 138 8.32 -1.94 0.99
N HIS A 139 8.22 -1.94 -0.36
CA HIS A 139 6.93 -2.02 -1.04
C HIS A 139 6.39 -3.44 -1.12
N PHE A 140 7.26 -4.45 -1.10
CA PHE A 140 6.84 -5.82 -1.30
C PHE A 140 7.27 -6.76 -0.16
N LEU A 141 8.58 -6.99 0.08
CA LEU A 141 9.00 -8.03 1.03
C LEU A 141 8.49 -7.80 2.45
N ALA A 142 8.60 -6.58 2.96
CA ALA A 142 8.08 -6.22 4.28
C ALA A 142 6.57 -6.46 4.40
N ASN A 143 5.81 -6.13 3.36
CA ASN A 143 4.37 -6.38 3.31
C ASN A 143 4.06 -7.87 3.22
N ARG A 144 4.87 -8.64 2.48
CA ARG A 144 4.74 -10.11 2.38
C ARG A 144 4.93 -10.78 3.75
N VAL A 145 5.99 -10.35 4.49
CA VAL A 145 6.23 -10.82 5.87
C VAL A 145 5.11 -10.39 6.80
N LEU A 146 4.74 -9.12 6.80
CA LEU A 146 3.70 -8.60 7.68
C LEU A 146 2.38 -9.35 7.49
N VAL A 147 1.90 -9.48 6.24
CA VAL A 147 0.64 -10.20 5.96
C VAL A 147 0.75 -11.68 6.32
N GLY A 148 1.86 -12.35 5.98
CA GLY A 148 2.09 -13.74 6.35
C GLY A 148 1.95 -13.95 7.86
N ARG A 149 2.65 -13.13 8.65
CA ARG A 149 2.59 -13.18 10.12
C ARG A 149 1.20 -12.85 10.68
N LEU A 150 0.50 -11.85 10.11
CA LEU A 150 -0.87 -11.54 10.57
C LEU A 150 -1.83 -12.72 10.36
N LEU A 151 -1.66 -13.50 9.30
CA LEU A 151 -2.44 -14.71 9.03
C LEU A 151 -2.00 -15.88 9.92
N GLU A 152 -0.71 -16.15 10.02
CA GLU A 152 -0.14 -17.25 10.82
C GLU A 152 -0.42 -17.08 12.31
N ASP A 153 -0.29 -15.86 12.84
CA ASP A 153 -0.58 -15.53 14.24
C ASP A 153 -2.09 -15.43 14.54
N GLY A 154 -2.95 -15.64 13.53
CA GLY A 154 -4.41 -15.60 13.67
C GLY A 154 -4.96 -14.20 13.98
N LEU A 155 -4.20 -13.14 13.71
CA LEU A 155 -4.65 -11.74 13.89
C LEU A 155 -5.55 -11.29 12.74
N LEU A 156 -5.27 -11.71 11.51
CA LEU A 156 -6.12 -11.51 10.35
C LEU A 156 -6.73 -12.85 9.98
N ARG A 157 -8.01 -13.05 10.31
CA ARG A 157 -8.69 -14.34 10.13
C ARG A 157 -9.58 -14.29 8.91
N PRO A 158 -9.41 -15.20 7.93
CA PRO A 158 -10.37 -15.34 6.85
C PRO A 158 -11.79 -15.54 7.40
N ALA A 159 -12.75 -14.85 6.82
CA ALA A 159 -14.14 -14.91 7.25
C ALA A 159 -14.74 -16.32 7.05
N ASP A 160 -15.61 -16.71 7.96
CA ASP A 160 -16.51 -17.82 7.74
C ASP A 160 -17.71 -17.37 6.88
N ALA A 161 -18.44 -18.33 6.32
CA ALA A 161 -19.61 -18.05 5.49
C ALA A 161 -20.62 -17.14 6.24
N GLY A 162 -21.00 -16.04 5.60
CA GLY A 162 -21.92 -15.04 6.16
C GLY A 162 -21.29 -14.04 7.13
N SER A 163 -19.98 -14.11 7.38
CA SER A 163 -19.24 -13.13 8.19
C SER A 163 -18.60 -12.08 7.30
N GLU A 164 -18.36 -10.88 7.85
CA GLU A 164 -17.67 -9.81 7.13
C GLU A 164 -16.19 -10.13 6.97
N ALA A 165 -15.73 -10.13 5.72
CA ALA A 165 -14.33 -10.40 5.40
C ALA A 165 -13.39 -9.28 5.88
N PRO A 166 -12.26 -9.60 6.53
CA PRO A 166 -11.21 -8.63 6.79
C PRO A 166 -10.61 -8.12 5.47
N ARG A 167 -9.97 -6.97 5.53
CA ARG A 167 -9.51 -6.25 4.32
C ARG A 167 -8.03 -6.00 4.34
N ILE A 168 -7.39 -6.23 3.20
CA ILE A 168 -6.00 -5.87 2.94
C ILE A 168 -5.99 -4.92 1.74
N VAL A 169 -5.52 -3.69 1.97
CA VAL A 169 -5.50 -2.64 0.95
C VAL A 169 -4.06 -2.19 0.70
N LEU A 170 -3.55 -2.44 -0.51
CA LEU A 170 -2.19 -2.10 -0.91
C LEU A 170 -2.17 -0.80 -1.72
N VAL A 171 -1.43 0.19 -1.24
CA VAL A 171 -1.26 1.47 -1.95
C VAL A 171 -0.14 1.33 -2.97
N SER A 172 -0.53 1.19 -4.22
CA SER A 172 0.35 1.07 -5.38
C SER A 172 0.40 2.36 -6.20
N SER A 173 0.73 2.26 -7.49
CA SER A 173 0.86 3.39 -8.41
C SER A 173 0.58 2.95 -9.85
N GLU A 174 0.04 3.85 -10.69
CA GLU A 174 -0.09 3.62 -12.14
C GLU A 174 1.25 3.41 -12.85
N THR A 175 2.38 3.76 -12.21
CA THR A 175 3.72 3.49 -12.76
C THR A 175 3.99 2.00 -13.00
N HIS A 176 3.26 1.10 -12.33
CA HIS A 176 3.35 -0.35 -12.56
C HIS A 176 3.03 -0.77 -14.00
N ARG A 177 2.23 0.04 -14.73
CA ARG A 177 1.84 -0.26 -16.13
C ARG A 177 2.95 -0.04 -17.14
N GLY A 178 3.91 0.83 -16.81
CA GLY A 178 5.06 1.11 -17.66
C GLY A 178 6.33 0.40 -17.22
N ALA A 179 6.23 -0.46 -16.23
CA ALA A 179 7.35 -1.25 -15.76
C ALA A 179 7.71 -2.37 -16.77
N GLU A 180 8.97 -2.72 -16.81
CA GLU A 180 9.42 -3.93 -17.49
C GLU A 180 8.93 -5.17 -16.73
N PRO A 181 8.83 -6.35 -17.37
CA PRO A 181 8.48 -7.60 -16.70
C PRO A 181 9.35 -7.85 -15.48
N ILE A 182 8.81 -8.58 -14.50
CA ILE A 182 9.55 -8.93 -13.28
C ILE A 182 10.70 -9.86 -13.66
N ASP A 183 11.91 -9.47 -13.32
CA ASP A 183 13.10 -10.31 -13.44
C ASP A 183 13.16 -11.24 -12.22
N PHE A 184 12.74 -12.49 -12.42
CA PHE A 184 12.71 -13.49 -11.35
C PHE A 184 14.09 -14.07 -11.02
N ASP A 185 15.03 -13.99 -11.96
CA ASP A 185 16.40 -14.49 -11.75
C ASP A 185 17.22 -13.56 -10.83
N HIS A 186 16.86 -12.26 -10.84
CA HIS A 186 17.49 -11.24 -9.99
C HIS A 186 16.48 -10.55 -9.08
N LEU A 187 15.46 -11.28 -8.62
CA LEU A 187 14.38 -10.72 -7.82
C LEU A 187 14.89 -10.06 -6.53
N GLY A 188 14.68 -8.75 -6.42
CA GLY A 188 15.10 -7.96 -5.25
C GLY A 188 16.59 -7.69 -5.16
N ALA A 189 17.39 -8.10 -6.15
CA ALA A 189 18.81 -7.80 -6.19
C ALA A 189 19.07 -6.30 -6.22
N PHE A 190 20.06 -5.86 -5.46
CA PHE A 190 20.47 -4.46 -5.46
C PHE A 190 21.20 -4.13 -6.77
N VAL A 191 20.72 -3.09 -7.41
CA VAL A 191 21.38 -2.47 -8.58
C VAL A 191 21.62 -1.01 -8.27
N ASN A 192 22.83 -0.52 -8.52
CA ASN A 192 23.12 0.89 -8.38
C ASN A 192 22.49 1.66 -9.55
N TYR A 193 21.64 2.64 -9.26
CA TYR A 193 20.97 3.46 -10.27
C TYR A 193 21.00 4.93 -9.90
N SER A 194 20.94 5.77 -10.93
CA SER A 194 20.85 7.23 -10.77
C SER A 194 19.41 7.67 -10.44
N PHE A 195 19.26 8.91 -9.97
CA PHE A 195 17.94 9.51 -9.76
C PHE A 195 17.02 9.44 -11.00
N LYS A 196 17.59 9.54 -12.21
CA LYS A 196 16.84 9.48 -13.47
C LYS A 196 16.19 8.11 -13.69
N ASP A 197 16.84 7.06 -13.23
CA ASP A 197 16.37 5.67 -13.35
C ASP A 197 15.49 5.26 -12.18
N GLY A 198 15.47 6.04 -11.11
CA GLY A 198 14.70 5.76 -9.89
C GLY A 198 13.21 5.54 -10.16
N LEU A 199 12.62 6.27 -11.13
CA LEU A 199 11.20 6.08 -11.50
C LEU A 199 10.96 4.72 -12.17
N LYS A 200 11.93 4.19 -12.93
CA LYS A 200 11.86 2.84 -13.53
C LYS A 200 11.81 1.78 -12.42
N HIS A 201 12.74 1.85 -11.47
CA HIS A 201 12.80 0.91 -10.32
C HIS A 201 11.58 1.06 -9.40
N TYR A 202 11.09 2.29 -9.22
CA TYR A 202 9.83 2.52 -8.53
C TYR A 202 8.66 1.82 -9.25
N GLY A 203 8.56 1.94 -10.56
CA GLY A 203 7.56 1.25 -11.38
C GLY A 203 7.64 -0.27 -11.23
N GLN A 204 8.85 -0.84 -11.25
CA GLN A 204 9.08 -2.27 -11.05
C GLN A 204 8.65 -2.73 -9.65
N SER A 205 9.01 -2.01 -8.60
CA SER A 205 8.57 -2.34 -7.24
C SER A 205 7.05 -2.27 -7.07
N LYS A 206 6.39 -1.35 -7.80
CA LYS A 206 4.93 -1.23 -7.81
C LYS A 206 4.25 -2.31 -8.67
N LEU A 207 4.89 -2.78 -9.73
CA LEU A 207 4.43 -3.97 -10.47
C LEU A 207 4.48 -5.20 -9.57
N THR A 208 5.60 -5.44 -8.91
CA THR A 208 5.76 -6.55 -7.95
C THR A 208 4.69 -6.49 -6.84
N GLN A 209 4.43 -5.31 -6.30
CA GLN A 209 3.39 -5.11 -5.29
C GLN A 209 1.97 -5.40 -5.82
N CYS A 210 1.64 -4.98 -7.05
CA CYS A 210 0.35 -5.29 -7.68
C CYS A 210 0.22 -6.79 -7.97
N THR A 211 1.28 -7.44 -8.47
CA THR A 211 1.32 -8.90 -8.70
C THR A 211 1.09 -9.66 -7.40
N PHE A 212 1.74 -9.22 -6.32
CA PHE A 212 1.52 -9.79 -4.98
C PHE A 212 0.07 -9.64 -4.52
N ALA A 213 -0.55 -8.47 -4.70
CA ALA A 213 -1.94 -8.25 -4.30
C ALA A 213 -2.90 -9.19 -5.05
N GLN A 214 -2.69 -9.39 -6.36
CA GLN A 214 -3.51 -10.29 -7.16
C GLN A 214 -3.32 -11.75 -6.76
N GLU A 215 -2.07 -12.17 -6.51
CA GLU A 215 -1.79 -13.53 -6.05
C GLU A 215 -2.34 -13.78 -4.64
N LEU A 216 -2.12 -12.85 -3.72
CA LEU A 216 -2.65 -12.94 -2.36
C LEU A 216 -4.20 -13.06 -2.37
N SER A 217 -4.86 -12.31 -3.26
CA SER A 217 -6.31 -12.41 -3.47
C SER A 217 -6.72 -13.84 -3.87
N ARG A 218 -5.99 -14.48 -4.77
CA ARG A 218 -6.25 -15.87 -5.22
C ARG A 218 -5.99 -16.87 -4.10
N GLN A 219 -4.86 -16.75 -3.42
CA GLN A 219 -4.46 -17.66 -2.34
C GLN A 219 -5.45 -17.65 -1.15
N LEU A 220 -5.97 -16.49 -0.80
CA LEU A 220 -6.87 -16.35 0.35
C LEU A 220 -8.35 -16.63 0.01
N ASN A 221 -8.70 -16.75 -1.29
CA ASN A 221 -10.06 -16.93 -1.76
C ASN A 221 -10.17 -18.05 -2.82
N PRO A 222 -9.67 -19.27 -2.55
CA PRO A 222 -9.53 -20.34 -3.57
C PRO A 222 -10.88 -20.85 -4.10
N ALA A 223 -11.95 -20.75 -3.31
CA ALA A 223 -13.30 -21.23 -3.68
C ALA A 223 -14.15 -20.16 -4.37
N GLY A 224 -13.60 -18.95 -4.64
CA GLY A 224 -14.33 -17.85 -5.25
C GLY A 224 -15.19 -17.03 -4.29
N GLU A 225 -15.37 -17.47 -3.05
CA GLU A 225 -15.97 -16.68 -1.99
C GLU A 225 -14.95 -15.71 -1.40
N THR A 226 -15.38 -14.49 -1.08
CA THR A 226 -14.49 -13.49 -0.47
C THR A 226 -14.33 -13.76 1.02
N ARG A 227 -13.30 -14.51 1.38
CA ARG A 227 -12.93 -14.77 2.79
C ARG A 227 -11.98 -13.68 3.33
N VAL A 228 -11.18 -13.08 2.47
CA VAL A 228 -10.35 -11.90 2.74
C VAL A 228 -10.43 -10.98 1.54
N ALA A 229 -10.91 -9.77 1.70
CA ALA A 229 -10.98 -8.78 0.63
C ALA A 229 -9.61 -8.13 0.42
N VAL A 230 -8.88 -8.57 -0.60
CA VAL A 230 -7.54 -8.04 -0.95
C VAL A 230 -7.66 -7.10 -2.14
N HIS A 231 -7.18 -5.87 -1.99
CA HIS A 231 -7.28 -4.85 -3.03
C HIS A 231 -5.98 -4.09 -3.22
N ALA A 232 -5.78 -3.56 -4.41
CA ALA A 232 -4.72 -2.59 -4.67
C ALA A 232 -5.28 -1.31 -5.28
N LEU A 233 -4.57 -0.21 -5.15
CA LEU A 233 -4.99 1.05 -5.77
C LEU A 233 -3.81 1.98 -6.09
N CYS A 234 -4.04 2.88 -7.04
CA CYS A 234 -3.27 4.11 -7.20
C CYS A 234 -4.13 5.29 -6.74
N PRO A 235 -3.72 6.02 -5.70
CA PRO A 235 -4.50 7.15 -5.19
C PRO A 235 -4.44 8.41 -6.08
N GLY A 236 -3.68 8.34 -7.18
CA GLY A 236 -3.38 9.48 -8.05
C GLY A 236 -2.12 10.24 -7.62
N PRO A 237 -1.77 11.31 -8.31
CA PRO A 237 -0.63 12.16 -7.95
C PRO A 237 -0.93 12.91 -6.66
N ILE A 238 -0.15 12.62 -5.62
CA ILE A 238 -0.32 13.21 -4.29
C ILE A 238 0.75 14.26 -4.06
N ASN A 239 0.36 15.40 -3.51
CA ASN A 239 1.30 16.36 -2.94
C ASN A 239 1.89 15.78 -1.65
N SER A 240 2.77 14.80 -1.80
CA SER A 240 3.46 14.11 -0.72
C SER A 240 4.87 14.65 -0.55
N ASN A 241 5.55 14.21 0.51
CA ASN A 241 6.94 14.59 0.81
C ASN A 241 7.96 14.26 -0.31
N ILE A 242 7.57 13.54 -1.35
CA ILE A 242 8.38 13.30 -2.55
C ILE A 242 8.82 14.64 -3.17
N ALA A 243 7.97 15.67 -3.13
CA ALA A 243 8.31 17.02 -3.61
C ALA A 243 9.10 17.88 -2.60
N ARG A 244 9.29 17.45 -1.35
CA ARG A 244 10.11 18.19 -0.36
C ARG A 244 11.57 18.33 -0.79
N GLU A 245 12.02 17.45 -1.65
CA GLU A 245 13.40 17.38 -2.10
C GLU A 245 13.69 18.18 -3.37
N ALA A 246 12.69 18.90 -3.91
CA ALA A 246 12.93 19.83 -5.02
C ALA A 246 13.84 20.99 -4.59
N PRO A 247 14.76 21.45 -5.47
CA PRO A 247 15.62 22.59 -5.18
C PRO A 247 14.82 23.81 -4.70
N LEU A 248 15.32 24.47 -3.67
CA LEU A 248 14.63 25.62 -3.02
C LEU A 248 14.20 26.72 -4.00
N LEU A 249 15.06 26.98 -5.01
CA LEU A 249 14.85 27.99 -6.04
C LEU A 249 13.66 27.69 -6.98
N LEU A 250 13.27 26.43 -7.12
CA LEU A 250 12.16 26.01 -8.00
C LEU A 250 10.82 25.91 -7.24
N LYS A 251 10.83 25.93 -5.91
CA LYS A 251 9.61 25.80 -5.08
C LYS A 251 8.54 26.84 -5.37
N PRO A 252 8.84 28.15 -5.53
CA PRO A 252 7.81 29.16 -5.79
C PRO A 252 7.08 28.95 -7.13
N VAL A 253 7.80 28.47 -8.15
CA VAL A 253 7.24 28.23 -9.48
C VAL A 253 6.50 26.89 -9.53
N LEU A 254 6.99 25.88 -8.82
CA LEU A 254 6.38 24.55 -8.76
C LEU A 254 5.16 24.50 -7.84
N ALA A 255 5.09 25.32 -6.79
CA ALA A 255 4.03 25.29 -5.81
C ALA A 255 2.61 25.46 -6.42
N PRO A 256 2.32 26.44 -7.30
CA PRO A 256 1.01 26.57 -7.92
C PRO A 256 0.69 25.42 -8.88
N ILE A 257 1.69 24.92 -9.63
CA ILE A 257 1.55 23.77 -10.52
C ILE A 257 1.26 22.51 -9.70
N MET A 258 2.02 22.31 -8.63
CA MET A 258 1.80 21.19 -7.69
C MET A 258 0.39 21.23 -7.08
N LYS A 259 -0.07 22.41 -6.67
CA LYS A 259 -1.40 22.59 -6.11
C LYS A 259 -2.52 22.34 -7.12
N ALA A 260 -2.30 22.63 -8.39
CA ALA A 260 -3.27 22.42 -9.47
C ALA A 260 -3.37 20.95 -9.92
N PHE A 261 -2.25 20.22 -9.93
CA PHE A 261 -2.17 18.87 -10.49
C PHE A 261 -2.10 17.75 -9.44
N PHE A 262 -1.77 18.06 -8.19
CA PHE A 262 -1.61 17.08 -7.13
C PHE A 262 -2.81 17.11 -6.16
N LEU A 263 -3.30 15.92 -5.83
CA LEU A 263 -4.38 15.79 -4.86
C LEU A 263 -3.90 16.11 -3.44
N SER A 264 -4.77 16.73 -2.64
CA SER A 264 -4.55 16.81 -1.20
C SER A 264 -4.57 15.40 -0.59
N PRO A 265 -3.82 15.14 0.49
CA PRO A 265 -3.85 13.84 1.18
C PRO A 265 -5.26 13.36 1.52
N ALA A 266 -6.17 14.26 1.92
CA ALA A 266 -7.55 13.93 2.23
C ALA A 266 -8.33 13.44 0.99
N LYS A 267 -8.16 14.09 -0.17
CA LYS A 267 -8.78 13.62 -1.43
C LYS A 267 -8.18 12.28 -1.90
N ALA A 268 -6.88 12.13 -1.76
CA ALA A 268 -6.17 10.90 -2.11
C ALA A 268 -6.53 9.72 -1.17
N ALA A 269 -7.00 9.98 0.04
CA ALA A 269 -7.46 8.96 0.98
C ALA A 269 -8.82 8.35 0.58
N LEU A 270 -9.66 9.05 -0.18
CA LEU A 270 -11.02 8.59 -0.52
C LEU A 270 -11.07 7.18 -1.13
N PRO A 271 -10.26 6.82 -2.15
CA PRO A 271 -10.27 5.45 -2.68
C PRO A 271 -9.75 4.41 -1.68
N VAL A 272 -8.81 4.78 -0.80
CA VAL A 272 -8.34 3.90 0.27
C VAL A 272 -9.47 3.61 1.25
N THR A 273 -10.12 4.66 1.73
CA THR A 273 -11.27 4.55 2.64
C THR A 273 -12.42 3.77 2.02
N TYR A 274 -12.69 3.97 0.73
CA TYR A 274 -13.71 3.18 0.02
C TYR A 274 -13.40 1.68 0.09
N LEU A 275 -12.18 1.29 -0.23
CA LEU A 275 -11.77 -0.13 -0.16
C LEU A 275 -11.77 -0.66 1.28
N CYS A 276 -11.48 0.18 2.26
CA CYS A 276 -11.49 -0.19 3.68
C CYS A 276 -12.90 -0.35 4.26
N CYS A 277 -13.86 0.46 3.84
CA CYS A 277 -15.12 0.65 4.58
C CYS A 277 -16.39 0.37 3.78
N SER A 278 -16.34 0.23 2.44
CA SER A 278 -17.51 -0.05 1.60
C SER A 278 -17.94 -1.51 1.72
N ASP A 279 -19.25 -1.77 1.86
CA ASP A 279 -19.78 -3.13 1.83
C ASP A 279 -19.51 -3.77 0.48
N ALA A 280 -19.79 -3.05 -0.61
CA ALA A 280 -19.55 -3.51 -1.98
C ALA A 280 -18.08 -3.87 -2.27
N ALA A 281 -17.11 -3.23 -1.62
CA ALA A 281 -15.71 -3.61 -1.70
C ALA A 281 -15.40 -4.82 -0.78
N GLY A 282 -16.10 -4.97 0.34
CA GLY A 282 -15.91 -6.09 1.26
C GLY A 282 -16.38 -7.44 0.71
N GLU A 283 -17.39 -7.42 -0.17
CA GLU A 283 -17.94 -8.59 -0.84
C GLU A 283 -17.11 -9.07 -2.04
N ARG A 284 -16.07 -8.33 -2.40
CA ARG A 284 -15.22 -8.57 -3.57
C ARG A 284 -13.75 -8.65 -3.16
N THR A 285 -12.95 -9.29 -4.02
CA THR A 285 -11.49 -9.35 -3.88
C THR A 285 -10.81 -9.08 -5.21
N GLY A 286 -9.52 -8.78 -5.23
CA GLY A 286 -8.74 -8.53 -6.44
C GLY A 286 -9.01 -7.19 -7.13
N LEU A 287 -9.74 -6.26 -6.50
CA LEU A 287 -10.01 -4.94 -7.09
C LEU A 287 -8.72 -4.13 -7.23
N TYR A 288 -8.62 -3.41 -8.34
CA TYR A 288 -7.66 -2.32 -8.51
C TYR A 288 -8.41 -1.01 -8.80
N LEU A 289 -8.13 0.01 -7.99
CA LEU A 289 -8.67 1.35 -8.23
C LEU A 289 -7.56 2.30 -8.71
N HIS A 290 -7.88 3.12 -9.69
CA HIS A 290 -7.13 4.34 -9.98
C HIS A 290 -7.98 5.54 -9.55
N MET A 291 -7.56 6.19 -8.47
CA MET A 291 -8.40 7.20 -7.81
C MET A 291 -9.76 6.57 -7.43
N MET A 292 -10.86 7.22 -7.75
CA MET A 292 -12.22 6.72 -7.50
C MET A 292 -12.82 6.02 -8.75
N ARG A 293 -12.00 5.23 -9.47
CA ARG A 293 -12.47 4.45 -10.64
C ARG A 293 -11.89 3.04 -10.60
N GLU A 294 -12.74 2.06 -10.80
CA GLU A 294 -12.29 0.68 -10.95
C GLU A 294 -11.60 0.52 -12.31
N LYS A 295 -10.45 -0.14 -12.29
CA LYS A 295 -9.60 -0.37 -13.45
C LYS A 295 -8.96 -1.76 -13.35
N ALA A 296 -8.71 -2.44 -14.46
CA ALA A 296 -7.89 -3.64 -14.40
C ALA A 296 -6.44 -3.27 -14.06
N PRO A 297 -5.68 -4.01 -13.27
CA PRO A 297 -4.24 -3.81 -13.13
C PRO A 297 -3.51 -4.09 -14.46
N ALA A 298 -2.19 -3.91 -14.54
CA ALA A 298 -1.42 -4.30 -15.70
C ALA A 298 -1.59 -5.81 -15.98
N PRO A 299 -1.60 -6.26 -17.25
CA PRO A 299 -1.69 -7.68 -17.59
C PRO A 299 -0.66 -8.53 -16.85
N GLU A 300 0.58 -8.07 -16.77
CA GLU A 300 1.69 -8.72 -16.07
C GLU A 300 1.40 -8.91 -14.56
N ALA A 301 0.72 -7.95 -13.94
CA ALA A 301 0.32 -8.04 -12.54
C ALA A 301 -0.84 -9.02 -12.32
N SER A 302 -1.69 -9.21 -13.32
CA SER A 302 -2.86 -10.08 -13.26
C SER A 302 -2.56 -11.53 -13.64
N ASP A 303 -1.42 -11.76 -14.27
CA ASP A 303 -1.01 -13.09 -14.74
C ASP A 303 -0.79 -14.05 -13.54
N PRO A 304 -1.57 -15.16 -13.48
CA PRO A 304 -1.41 -16.15 -12.41
C PRO A 304 -0.03 -16.81 -12.39
N GLN A 305 0.62 -16.96 -13.55
CA GLN A 305 1.97 -17.54 -13.61
C GLN A 305 3.00 -16.63 -12.95
N ASN A 306 2.93 -15.31 -13.21
CA ASN A 306 3.77 -14.32 -12.55
C ASN A 306 3.49 -14.28 -11.04
N GLY A 307 2.23 -14.38 -10.64
CA GLY A 307 1.83 -14.45 -9.24
C GLY A 307 2.45 -15.65 -8.52
N ALA A 308 2.28 -16.84 -9.07
CA ALA A 308 2.82 -18.07 -8.50
C ALA A 308 4.35 -18.09 -8.44
N LYS A 309 5.03 -17.60 -9.50
CA LYS A 309 6.50 -17.42 -9.51
C LYS A 309 6.96 -16.44 -8.44
N LEU A 310 6.27 -15.29 -8.32
CA LEU A 310 6.60 -14.29 -7.30
C LEU A 310 6.43 -14.85 -5.89
N TRP A 311 5.37 -15.61 -5.67
CA TRP A 311 5.09 -16.25 -4.38
C TRP A 311 6.23 -17.18 -3.98
N SER A 312 6.58 -18.15 -4.85
CA SER A 312 7.65 -19.12 -4.59
C SER A 312 9.04 -18.49 -4.46
N ALA A 313 9.37 -17.54 -5.35
CA ALA A 313 10.66 -16.85 -5.31
C ALA A 313 10.81 -16.01 -4.03
N SER A 314 9.75 -15.27 -3.62
CA SER A 314 9.80 -14.49 -2.39
C SER A 314 9.86 -15.35 -1.14
N GLU A 315 9.24 -16.52 -1.13
CA GLU A 315 9.38 -17.47 -0.03
C GLU A 315 10.82 -17.96 0.13
N ALA A 316 11.49 -18.28 -0.98
CA ALA A 316 12.91 -18.64 -0.98
C ALA A 316 13.80 -17.50 -0.46
N LEU A 317 13.53 -16.23 -0.87
CA LEU A 317 14.26 -15.06 -0.36
C LEU A 317 14.05 -14.83 1.15
N LEU A 318 12.85 -15.11 1.67
CA LEU A 318 12.52 -14.87 3.07
C LEU A 318 12.98 -15.97 4.02
N ARG A 319 13.21 -17.19 3.53
CA ARG A 319 13.61 -18.35 4.36
C ARG A 319 14.81 -18.08 5.27
N PRO A 320 15.92 -17.43 4.82
CA PRO A 320 17.05 -17.11 5.69
C PRO A 320 16.75 -16.04 6.76
N HIS A 321 15.61 -15.36 6.66
CA HIS A 321 15.23 -14.25 7.52
C HIS A 321 14.01 -14.56 8.39
N ALA A 322 13.60 -15.84 8.45
CA ALA A 322 12.51 -16.30 9.30
C ALA A 322 12.92 -16.20 10.78
N PRO A 323 11.97 -15.98 11.72
CA PRO A 323 12.26 -15.97 13.14
C PRO A 323 12.91 -17.29 13.58
N GLY A 324 14.03 -17.23 14.33
CA GLY A 324 14.72 -18.40 14.86
C GLY A 324 15.75 -19.04 13.91
N THR A 325 16.12 -18.42 12.80
CA THR A 325 17.15 -18.91 11.86
C THR A 325 18.55 -18.29 12.11
N SER A 326 18.78 -17.62 13.25
CA SER A 326 20.09 -17.06 13.66
C SER A 326 20.79 -17.95 14.66
#